data_b412d91f06f23fbca91d9d8fefced81d
#
_entry.id   b412d91f06f23fbca91d9d8fefced81d
#
_cell.length_a   1.000
_cell.length_b   1.000
_cell.length_c   1.000
_cell.angle_alpha   90.00
_cell.angle_beta   90.00
_cell.angle_gamma   90.00
#
_symmetry.space_group_name_H-M   'P 1'
#
loop_
_entity.id
_entity.type
_entity.pdbx_description
1 polymer ?
#
loop_
_entity_poly.entity_id
_entity_poly.type
_entity_poly.pdbx_seq_one_letter_code
_entity_poly.pdbx_strand_id
1 'polypeptide(L)'
;MSAPQMAQQMAPPVNPWMMETGSIYFWCALVVVTILLTWKNKRLPLVGLCLIAATSSFWQEFFGDWGAYVAWNPAFARLPFWGEMPFTTPVKPLFIPFSWGWWFAVSIPLLVTVVSWLDRKLPKLSTNW
;
A
#
# COMPACT_ATOMS: atom_id res chain seq x y z
N MET A 1 12.17 -3.69 -31.21
CA MET A 1 12.01 -3.95 -29.76
C MET A 1 10.54 -4.07 -29.45
N SER A 2 10.13 -5.12 -28.73
CA SER A 2 8.77 -5.26 -28.27
C SER A 2 8.48 -4.31 -27.08
N ALA A 3 7.22 -3.88 -26.90
CA ALA A 3 6.83 -3.02 -25.78
C ALA A 3 7.30 -3.53 -24.41
N PRO A 4 7.32 -4.85 -24.11
CA PRO A 4 7.87 -5.39 -22.88
C PRO A 4 9.37 -5.14 -22.71
N GLN A 5 10.14 -5.18 -23.81
CA GLN A 5 11.59 -4.94 -23.77
C GLN A 5 11.92 -3.46 -23.48
N MET A 6 11.12 -2.53 -24.00
CA MET A 6 11.27 -1.11 -23.71
C MET A 6 10.91 -0.80 -22.24
N ALA A 7 9.86 -1.40 -21.71
CA ALA A 7 9.47 -1.23 -20.31
C ALA A 7 10.57 -1.75 -19.35
N GLN A 8 11.24 -2.86 -19.67
CA GLN A 8 12.36 -3.38 -18.88
C GLN A 8 13.60 -2.46 -18.90
N GLN A 9 13.82 -1.74 -20.00
CA GLN A 9 14.98 -0.82 -20.12
C GLN A 9 14.74 0.53 -19.42
N MET A 10 13.49 0.95 -19.24
CA MET A 10 13.13 2.23 -18.63
C MET A 10 12.92 2.15 -17.11
N ALA A 11 12.72 0.96 -16.56
CA ALA A 11 12.57 0.79 -15.12
C ALA A 11 13.95 0.85 -14.44
N PRO A 12 14.15 1.68 -13.41
CA PRO A 12 15.36 1.61 -12.61
C PRO A 12 15.52 0.20 -12.04
N PRO A 13 16.76 -0.27 -11.82
CA PRO A 13 17.02 -1.60 -11.30
C PRO A 13 16.54 -1.67 -9.84
N VAL A 14 15.25 -1.87 -9.66
CA VAL A 14 14.66 -2.14 -8.34
C VAL A 14 14.94 -3.59 -8.03
N ASN A 15 15.60 -3.85 -6.89
CA ASN A 15 15.77 -5.20 -6.40
C ASN A 15 14.40 -5.77 -5.99
N PRO A 16 13.80 -6.72 -6.74
CA PRO A 16 12.46 -7.24 -6.46
C PRO A 16 12.36 -7.80 -5.04
N TRP A 17 13.42 -8.47 -4.59
CA TRP A 17 13.49 -9.05 -3.26
C TRP A 17 13.35 -8.01 -2.14
N MET A 18 13.98 -6.84 -2.28
CA MET A 18 13.86 -5.76 -1.28
C MET A 18 12.42 -5.22 -1.20
N MET A 19 11.74 -5.05 -2.32
CA MET A 19 10.37 -4.55 -2.34
C MET A 19 9.39 -5.57 -1.74
N GLU A 20 9.50 -6.83 -2.15
CA GLU A 20 8.62 -7.90 -1.65
C GLU A 20 8.82 -8.14 -0.17
N THR A 21 10.05 -8.45 0.21
CA THR A 21 10.39 -8.81 1.59
C THR A 21 10.21 -7.62 2.53
N GLY A 22 10.65 -6.43 2.10
CA GLY A 22 10.50 -5.20 2.86
C GLY A 22 9.04 -4.84 3.13
N SER A 23 8.17 -4.94 2.13
CA SER A 23 6.74 -4.66 2.30
C SER A 23 6.06 -5.64 3.26
N ILE A 24 6.37 -6.93 3.14
CA ILE A 24 5.81 -7.97 4.02
C ILE A 24 6.28 -7.77 5.46
N TYR A 25 7.58 -7.58 5.68
CA TYR A 25 8.12 -7.39 7.03
C TYR A 25 7.59 -6.12 7.68
N PHE A 26 7.51 -5.02 6.93
CA PHE A 26 6.98 -3.77 7.46
C PHE A 26 5.49 -3.90 7.83
N TRP A 27 4.71 -4.57 6.99
CA TRP A 27 3.32 -4.88 7.30
C TRP A 27 3.20 -5.75 8.55
N CYS A 28 3.99 -6.81 8.68
CA CYS A 28 4.02 -7.67 9.88
C CYS A 28 4.38 -6.86 11.14
N ALA A 29 5.35 -5.96 11.06
CA ALA A 29 5.70 -5.08 12.18
C ALA A 29 4.53 -4.20 12.60
N LEU A 30 3.78 -3.62 11.64
CA LEU A 30 2.58 -2.83 11.94
C LEU A 30 1.45 -3.67 12.54
N VAL A 31 1.29 -4.93 12.13
CA VAL A 31 0.34 -5.87 12.78
C VAL A 31 0.71 -6.04 14.24
N VAL A 32 1.98 -6.33 14.54
CA VAL A 32 2.45 -6.48 15.92
C VAL A 32 2.20 -5.21 16.75
N VAL A 33 2.57 -4.05 16.22
CA VAL A 33 2.31 -2.75 16.86
C VAL A 33 0.81 -2.55 17.11
N THR A 34 -0.03 -2.86 16.13
CA THR A 34 -1.49 -2.76 16.25
C THR A 34 -2.02 -3.65 17.37
N ILE A 35 -1.56 -4.90 17.46
CA ILE A 35 -1.96 -5.84 18.51
C ILE A 35 -1.56 -5.30 19.88
N LEU A 36 -0.31 -4.87 20.05
CA LEU A 36 0.19 -4.33 21.31
C LEU A 36 -0.57 -3.08 21.77
N LEU A 37 -0.84 -2.15 20.84
CA LEU A 37 -1.60 -0.94 21.13
C LEU A 37 -3.07 -1.24 21.45
N THR A 38 -3.67 -2.20 20.74
CA THR A 38 -5.04 -2.64 21.01
C THR A 38 -5.14 -3.26 22.41
N TRP A 39 -4.18 -4.13 22.75
CA TRP A 39 -4.16 -4.76 24.06
C TRP A 39 -3.98 -3.74 25.18
N LYS A 40 -3.05 -2.78 25.01
CA LYS A 40 -2.81 -1.71 25.98
C LYS A 40 -4.01 -0.78 26.16
N ASN A 41 -4.60 -0.33 25.06
CA ASN A 41 -5.64 0.72 25.07
C ASN A 41 -7.07 0.16 25.11
N LYS A 42 -7.24 -1.17 25.01
CA LYS A 42 -8.55 -1.87 24.91
C LYS A 42 -9.44 -1.37 23.76
N ARG A 43 -8.85 -0.78 22.74
CA ARG A 43 -9.52 -0.31 21.53
C ARG A 43 -8.55 -0.36 20.34
N LEU A 44 -9.10 -0.58 19.16
CA LEU A 44 -8.32 -0.62 17.92
C LEU A 44 -7.80 0.79 17.58
N PRO A 45 -6.49 0.99 17.43
CA PRO A 45 -5.93 2.28 17.06
C PRO A 45 -6.20 2.62 15.58
N LEU A 46 -6.12 3.92 15.22
CA LEU A 46 -6.32 4.37 13.84
C LEU A 46 -5.39 3.66 12.85
N VAL A 47 -4.13 3.45 13.23
CA VAL A 47 -3.17 2.70 12.40
C VAL A 47 -3.67 1.30 12.08
N GLY A 48 -4.28 0.61 13.04
CA GLY A 48 -4.85 -0.72 12.85
C GLY A 48 -6.09 -0.72 11.96
N LEU A 49 -6.97 0.26 12.12
CA LEU A 49 -8.13 0.45 11.24
C LEU A 49 -7.68 0.65 9.80
N CYS A 50 -6.71 1.54 9.57
CA CYS A 50 -6.15 1.80 8.24
C CYS A 50 -5.46 0.57 7.67
N LEU A 51 -4.70 -0.18 8.50
CA LEU A 51 -4.03 -1.40 8.08
C LEU A 51 -5.02 -2.46 7.57
N ILE A 52 -6.08 -2.72 8.33
CA ILE A 52 -7.12 -3.69 7.96
C ILE A 52 -7.86 -3.22 6.71
N ALA A 53 -8.36 -1.97 6.71
CA ALA A 53 -9.14 -1.43 5.60
C ALA A 53 -8.33 -1.42 4.29
N ALA A 54 -7.10 -0.92 4.32
CA ALA A 54 -6.27 -0.84 3.12
C ALA A 54 -5.82 -2.22 2.62
N THR A 55 -5.44 -3.14 3.53
CA THR A 55 -5.08 -4.51 3.13
C THR A 55 -6.27 -5.22 2.49
N SER A 56 -7.49 -5.05 3.02
CA SER A 56 -8.69 -5.67 2.43
C SER A 56 -9.16 -5.00 1.15
N SER A 57 -8.77 -3.75 0.91
CA SER A 57 -9.14 -2.99 -0.29
C SER A 57 -8.14 -3.09 -1.43
N PHE A 58 -7.11 -3.92 -1.32
CA PHE A 58 -6.05 -4.06 -2.33
C PHE A 58 -6.57 -4.44 -3.73
N TRP A 59 -7.74 -5.05 -3.82
CA TRP A 59 -8.40 -5.40 -5.08
C TRP A 59 -8.71 -4.18 -5.97
N GLN A 60 -8.73 -2.95 -5.41
CA GLN A 60 -8.89 -1.71 -6.17
C GLN A 60 -7.71 -1.46 -7.13
N GLU A 61 -6.56 -2.04 -6.86
CA GLU A 61 -5.38 -2.01 -7.73
C GLU A 61 -5.68 -2.56 -9.13
N PHE A 62 -6.66 -3.45 -9.27
CA PHE A 62 -7.10 -3.93 -10.59
C PHE A 62 -7.51 -2.80 -11.53
N PHE A 63 -8.34 -1.90 -11.00
CA PHE A 63 -8.87 -0.79 -11.79
C PHE A 63 -7.78 0.24 -12.07
N GLY A 64 -6.89 0.46 -11.11
CA GLY A 64 -5.72 1.33 -11.27
C GLY A 64 -4.77 0.82 -12.34
N ASP A 65 -4.37 -0.44 -12.27
CA ASP A 65 -3.45 -1.04 -13.22
C ASP A 65 -4.06 -1.15 -14.63
N TRP A 66 -5.33 -1.53 -14.70
CA TRP A 66 -6.03 -1.62 -15.98
C TRP A 66 -6.20 -0.24 -16.63
N GLY A 67 -6.62 0.77 -15.88
CA GLY A 67 -6.79 2.13 -16.38
C GLY A 67 -5.47 2.83 -16.73
N ALA A 68 -4.37 2.48 -16.07
CA ALA A 68 -3.05 3.08 -16.29
C ALA A 68 -2.13 2.21 -17.15
N TYR A 69 -2.57 1.03 -17.61
CA TYR A 69 -1.75 0.04 -18.35
C TYR A 69 -0.43 -0.31 -17.64
N VAL A 70 -0.48 -0.43 -16.32
CA VAL A 70 0.70 -0.73 -15.51
C VAL A 70 1.16 -2.17 -15.75
N ALA A 71 2.41 -2.34 -16.16
CA ALA A 71 3.06 -3.63 -16.31
C ALA A 71 4.07 -3.85 -15.18
N TRP A 72 3.88 -4.92 -14.43
CA TRP A 72 4.80 -5.29 -13.35
C TRP A 72 5.97 -6.14 -13.84
N ASN A 73 7.13 -5.97 -13.20
CA ASN A 73 8.30 -6.77 -13.50
C ASN A 73 7.99 -8.27 -13.24
N PRO A 74 8.22 -9.16 -14.23
CA PRO A 74 7.94 -10.59 -14.09
C PRO A 74 8.81 -11.31 -13.05
N ALA A 75 9.85 -10.67 -12.53
CA ALA A 75 10.69 -11.21 -11.45
C ALA A 75 10.03 -11.20 -10.08
N PHE A 76 8.93 -10.46 -9.90
CA PHE A 76 8.17 -10.49 -8.65
C PHE A 76 7.43 -11.81 -8.46
N ALA A 77 7.35 -12.29 -7.21
CA ALA A 77 6.46 -13.39 -6.84
C ALA A 77 5.00 -13.01 -7.13
N ARG A 78 4.23 -13.96 -7.66
CA ARG A 78 2.87 -13.71 -8.16
C ARG A 78 1.81 -14.18 -7.17
N LEU A 79 0.69 -13.47 -7.14
CA LEU A 79 -0.52 -13.96 -6.49
C LEU A 79 -1.08 -15.16 -7.28
N PRO A 80 -1.23 -16.35 -6.65
CA PRO A 80 -1.47 -17.60 -7.39
C PRO A 80 -2.85 -17.69 -8.06
N PHE A 81 -3.82 -16.89 -7.63
CA PHE A 81 -5.21 -16.90 -8.15
C PHE A 81 -5.50 -15.78 -9.15
N TRP A 82 -4.51 -14.99 -9.54
CA TRP A 82 -4.73 -13.75 -10.25
C TRP A 82 -4.55 -13.85 -11.77
N GLY A 83 -3.94 -14.91 -12.25
CA GLY A 83 -3.56 -15.07 -13.65
C GLY A 83 -4.69 -15.31 -14.64
N GLU A 84 -5.89 -15.68 -14.17
CA GLU A 84 -7.02 -16.09 -15.02
C GLU A 84 -8.20 -15.10 -15.04
N MET A 85 -8.07 -13.96 -14.35
CA MET A 85 -9.15 -12.97 -14.34
C MET A 85 -9.10 -12.07 -15.58
N PRO A 86 -10.23 -11.92 -16.32
CA PRO A 86 -10.27 -11.34 -17.67
C PRO A 86 -9.96 -9.84 -17.72
N PHE A 87 -9.75 -9.15 -16.63
CA PHE A 87 -9.50 -7.70 -16.59
C PHE A 87 -8.22 -7.33 -15.84
N THR A 88 -7.29 -8.27 -15.66
CA THR A 88 -6.07 -8.00 -14.91
C THR A 88 -4.85 -8.06 -15.78
N THR A 89 -3.86 -7.22 -15.48
CA THR A 89 -2.52 -7.41 -16.00
C THR A 89 -2.04 -8.80 -15.58
N PRO A 90 -1.35 -9.54 -16.47
CA PRO A 90 -1.08 -10.96 -16.27
C PRO A 90 -0.18 -11.29 -15.08
N VAL A 91 0.32 -10.30 -14.37
CA VAL A 91 1.22 -10.48 -13.22
C VAL A 91 0.88 -9.49 -12.14
N LYS A 92 0.24 -9.97 -11.07
CA LYS A 92 0.08 -9.18 -9.83
C LYS A 92 1.10 -9.63 -8.80
N PRO A 93 1.98 -8.75 -8.34
CA PRO A 93 2.94 -9.09 -7.32
C PRO A 93 2.28 -9.45 -5.99
N LEU A 94 2.84 -10.46 -5.32
CA LEU A 94 2.37 -10.92 -4.01
C LEU A 94 2.43 -9.82 -2.94
N PHE A 95 3.37 -8.89 -3.03
CA PHE A 95 3.55 -7.84 -2.03
C PHE A 95 2.48 -6.74 -2.06
N ILE A 96 1.67 -6.64 -3.11
CA ILE A 96 0.67 -5.56 -3.31
C ILE A 96 -0.29 -5.38 -2.12
N PRO A 97 -0.99 -6.42 -1.62
CA PRO A 97 -1.89 -6.23 -0.47
C PRO A 97 -1.15 -5.74 0.77
N PHE A 98 0.09 -6.16 0.97
CA PHE A 98 0.93 -5.72 2.11
C PHE A 98 1.37 -4.28 1.94
N SER A 99 1.77 -3.86 0.72
CA SER A 99 2.17 -2.48 0.44
C SER A 99 1.00 -1.51 0.61
N TRP A 100 -0.19 -1.83 0.14
CA TRP A 100 -1.40 -1.05 0.41
C TRP A 100 -1.66 -0.91 1.90
N GLY A 101 -1.59 -2.02 2.64
CA GLY A 101 -1.79 -2.04 4.08
C GLY A 101 -0.86 -1.07 4.80
N TRP A 102 0.45 -1.22 4.67
CA TRP A 102 1.40 -0.39 5.41
C TRP A 102 1.43 1.07 4.92
N TRP A 103 1.28 1.30 3.63
CA TRP A 103 1.29 2.65 3.09
C TRP A 103 0.19 3.53 3.70
N PHE A 104 -1.03 3.06 3.70
CA PHE A 104 -2.15 3.81 4.27
C PHE A 104 -2.17 3.80 5.80
N ALA A 105 -1.70 2.72 6.43
CA ALA A 105 -1.58 2.66 7.88
C ALA A 105 -0.58 3.67 8.46
N VAL A 106 0.41 4.09 7.66
CA VAL A 106 1.37 5.13 8.05
C VAL A 106 0.91 6.51 7.58
N SER A 107 0.55 6.66 6.30
CA SER A 107 0.27 7.96 5.70
C SER A 107 -0.98 8.64 6.28
N ILE A 108 -2.07 7.89 6.52
CA ILE A 108 -3.33 8.49 7.04
C ILE A 108 -3.15 9.00 8.48
N PRO A 109 -2.65 8.22 9.45
CA PRO A 109 -2.41 8.74 10.79
C PRO A 109 -1.41 9.89 10.83
N LEU A 110 -0.37 9.84 9.98
CA LEU A 110 0.57 10.94 9.84
C LEU A 110 -0.12 12.22 9.35
N LEU A 111 -0.92 12.11 8.29
CA LEU A 111 -1.69 13.23 7.74
C LEU A 111 -2.64 13.82 8.79
N VAL A 112 -3.41 12.98 9.49
CA VAL A 112 -4.29 13.41 10.57
C VAL A 112 -3.53 14.15 11.66
N THR A 113 -2.34 13.66 12.02
CA THR A 113 -1.48 14.29 13.03
C THR A 113 -1.00 15.66 12.56
N VAL A 114 -0.51 15.76 11.31
CA VAL A 114 -0.04 17.01 10.72
C VAL A 114 -1.17 18.04 10.62
N VAL A 115 -2.33 17.65 10.10
CA VAL A 115 -3.50 18.53 9.98
C VAL A 115 -3.94 19.01 11.35
N SER A 116 -4.03 18.14 12.35
CA SER A 116 -4.40 18.49 13.73
C SER A 116 -3.37 19.41 14.39
N TRP A 117 -2.11 19.27 14.03
CA TRP A 117 -1.05 20.17 14.51
C TRP A 117 -1.16 21.55 13.85
N LEU A 118 -1.38 21.60 12.52
CA LEU A 118 -1.58 22.85 11.78
C LEU A 118 -2.81 23.61 12.28
N ASP A 119 -3.91 22.92 12.49
CA ASP A 119 -5.16 23.51 13.01
C ASP A 119 -4.94 24.20 14.39
N ARG A 120 -4.17 23.57 15.27
CA ARG A 120 -3.78 24.16 16.54
C ARG A 120 -2.85 25.37 16.42
N LYS A 121 -1.98 25.39 15.39
CA LYS A 121 -1.02 26.48 15.19
C LYS A 121 -1.59 27.64 14.37
N LEU A 122 -2.55 27.37 13.49
CA LEU A 122 -3.12 28.31 12.54
C LEU A 122 -4.66 28.35 12.62
N PRO A 123 -5.23 28.71 13.80
CA PRO A 123 -6.68 28.63 14.01
C PRO A 123 -7.51 29.48 13.06
N LYS A 124 -6.90 30.51 12.42
CA LYS A 124 -7.58 31.36 11.42
C LYS A 124 -7.84 30.65 10.08
N LEU A 125 -7.18 29.52 9.80
CA LEU A 125 -7.39 28.75 8.57
C LEU A 125 -8.53 27.72 8.72
N SER A 126 -8.85 27.32 9.95
CA SER A 126 -9.86 26.29 10.22
C SER A 126 -11.31 26.80 10.18
N THR A 127 -11.53 28.12 10.28
CA THR A 127 -12.87 28.72 10.35
C THR A 127 -13.56 28.94 9.01
N ASN A 128 -12.94 28.55 7.88
CA ASN A 128 -13.46 28.81 6.53
C ASN A 128 -13.84 27.53 5.76
N TRP A 129 -14.07 26.40 6.46
CA TRP A 129 -14.53 25.13 5.84
C TRP A 129 -15.90 24.73 6.35
#